data_6de966c90d4bbbe71dd34bf309b2ac83
#
_entry.id   6de966c90d4bbbe71dd34bf309b2ac83
#
_cell.length_a   1.000
_cell.length_b   1.000
_cell.length_c   1.000
_cell.angle_alpha   90.00
_cell.angle_beta   90.00
_cell.angle_gamma   90.00
#
_symmetry.space_group_name_H-M   'P 1'
#
loop_
_entity.id
_entity.type
_entity.pdbx_description
1 polymer ?
#
loop_
_entity_poly.entity_id
_entity_poly.type
_entity_poly.pdbx_seq_one_letter_code
_entity_poly.pdbx_strand_id
1 'polypeptide(L)'
;MQIPIRNIYYLLSYAWKYFKSTDIRKIDEKDFSNDTEFFAEIFDLTLSKYVKKGLNRDYIEKEETLKTIRGKVDFNSTLKTLGFKSKKIDCIYDEYSSNNLINQLIFSTIHTVLKAKISSELKQSIKKKIVYFNDVSWVKIDKELINKVRPVRGNSTLNFLTNICKYIHYNLGFDEKEGKYYLGDFVKNKMGMAAVFENFALNFYKSKLSESEVRSELIKWDSDTDDSAYPVMKTDITIRNEDKVTVIDTKYYDDMYQHHYLNPNKPKFRSGNIYQLYTYLNNLKEDKEVEGMLLYPNTTSTVRNERIVSGKKIMINNINLNQEWKMIEKEMLELVK
;
A
#
# COMPACT_ATOMS: atom_id res chain seq x y z
N MET A 1 -15.92 8.73 -8.98
CA MET A 1 -16.00 8.60 -7.50
C MET A 1 -15.11 9.68 -6.89
N GLN A 2 -15.64 10.49 -5.97
CA GLN A 2 -14.85 11.54 -5.29
C GLN A 2 -14.81 11.20 -3.79
N ILE A 3 -13.66 10.70 -3.34
CA ILE A 3 -13.45 10.33 -1.93
C ILE A 3 -12.83 11.54 -1.22
N PRO A 4 -13.37 11.99 -0.08
CA PRO A 4 -12.73 13.06 0.70
C PRO A 4 -11.28 12.73 1.05
N ILE A 5 -10.39 13.71 0.94
CA ILE A 5 -8.95 13.54 1.16
C ILE A 5 -8.66 12.90 2.53
N ARG A 6 -9.37 13.30 3.58
CA ARG A 6 -9.26 12.70 4.92
C ARG A 6 -9.54 11.19 4.91
N ASN A 7 -10.54 10.74 4.13
CA ASN A 7 -10.88 9.32 4.06
C ASN A 7 -9.82 8.53 3.26
N ILE A 8 -9.15 9.16 2.31
CA ILE A 8 -7.97 8.58 1.64
C ILE A 8 -6.89 8.26 2.68
N TYR A 9 -6.62 9.16 3.64
CA TYR A 9 -5.67 8.88 4.71
C TYR A 9 -6.07 7.67 5.56
N TYR A 10 -7.35 7.53 5.91
CA TYR A 10 -7.85 6.36 6.64
C TYR A 10 -7.65 5.07 5.85
N LEU A 11 -8.02 5.06 4.58
CA LEU A 11 -7.81 3.91 3.70
C LEU A 11 -6.33 3.50 3.65
N LEU A 12 -5.43 4.46 3.43
CA LEU A 12 -3.99 4.23 3.40
C LEU A 12 -3.43 3.76 4.74
N SER A 13 -3.93 4.31 5.85
CA SER A 13 -3.48 3.96 7.19
C SER A 13 -3.76 2.50 7.53
N TYR A 14 -4.95 2.00 7.17
CA TYR A 14 -5.28 0.58 7.31
C TYR A 14 -4.54 -0.27 6.27
N ALA A 15 -4.57 0.12 4.99
CA ALA A 15 -3.92 -0.62 3.91
C ALA A 15 -2.44 -0.88 4.19
N TRP A 16 -1.76 0.11 4.79
CA TRP A 16 -0.33 0.05 5.11
C TRP A 16 -0.03 -0.19 6.59
N LYS A 17 -1.01 -0.63 7.38
CA LYS A 17 -0.89 -1.01 8.80
C LYS A 17 -0.28 0.09 9.69
N TYR A 18 -0.74 1.32 9.50
CA TYR A 18 -0.22 2.49 10.21
C TYR A 18 -1.32 3.32 10.86
N PHE A 19 -2.31 2.74 11.44
CA PHE A 19 -3.39 3.49 12.06
C PHE A 19 -2.93 4.15 13.38
N LYS A 20 -2.88 5.51 13.40
CA LYS A 20 -2.55 6.30 14.58
C LYS A 20 -3.53 7.47 14.73
N SER A 21 -4.33 7.44 15.79
CA SER A 21 -5.36 8.45 16.08
C SER A 21 -4.83 9.89 16.19
N THR A 22 -3.58 10.06 16.64
CA THR A 22 -2.95 11.38 16.76
C THR A 22 -2.65 12.06 15.42
N ASP A 23 -2.41 11.28 14.36
CA ASP A 23 -2.12 11.80 13.03
C ASP A 23 -3.41 12.17 12.32
N ILE A 24 -4.46 11.42 12.57
CA ILE A 24 -5.79 11.68 12.06
C ILE A 24 -6.26 13.07 12.46
N ARG A 25 -6.18 13.42 13.76
CA ARG A 25 -6.60 14.75 14.24
C ARG A 25 -5.88 15.89 13.52
N LYS A 26 -4.58 15.75 13.30
CA LYS A 26 -3.77 16.76 12.61
C LYS A 26 -4.17 16.93 11.14
N ILE A 27 -4.63 15.87 10.52
CA ILE A 27 -5.08 15.86 9.12
C ILE A 27 -6.52 16.38 9.03
N ASP A 28 -7.38 16.01 9.97
CA ASP A 28 -8.78 16.48 10.03
C ASP A 28 -8.89 17.99 10.27
N GLU A 29 -7.91 18.60 10.97
CA GLU A 29 -7.87 20.03 11.27
C GLU A 29 -7.37 20.90 10.10
N LYS A 30 -6.92 20.29 9.00
CA LYS A 30 -6.36 20.99 7.84
C LYS A 30 -7.23 20.89 6.60
N ASP A 31 -7.38 22.00 5.91
CA ASP A 31 -7.92 22.04 4.56
C ASP A 31 -6.78 21.90 3.54
N PHE A 32 -6.90 20.93 2.66
CA PHE A 32 -5.92 20.68 1.60
C PHE A 32 -6.43 21.20 0.27
N SER A 33 -5.62 21.99 -0.41
CA SER A 33 -5.96 22.56 -1.72
C SER A 33 -5.95 21.53 -2.85
N ASN A 34 -5.15 20.46 -2.70
CA ASN A 34 -4.97 19.39 -3.69
C ASN A 34 -4.23 18.18 -3.10
N ASP A 35 -4.23 17.08 -3.88
CA ASP A 35 -3.57 15.83 -3.50
C ASP A 35 -2.06 15.99 -3.24
N THR A 36 -1.39 16.90 -3.96
CA THR A 36 0.05 17.16 -3.78
C THR A 36 0.36 17.70 -2.39
N GLU A 37 -0.41 18.69 -1.93
CA GLU A 37 -0.28 19.27 -0.60
C GLU A 37 -0.56 18.21 0.48
N PHE A 38 -1.64 17.44 0.30
CA PHE A 38 -2.02 16.36 1.22
C PHE A 38 -0.93 15.30 1.38
N PHE A 39 -0.41 14.75 0.28
CA PHE A 39 0.64 13.74 0.37
C PHE A 39 1.96 14.29 0.90
N ALA A 40 2.29 15.53 0.61
CA ALA A 40 3.46 16.20 1.17
C ALA A 40 3.33 16.42 2.70
N GLU A 41 2.13 16.73 3.20
CA GLU A 41 1.85 16.84 4.63
C GLU A 41 1.97 15.50 5.35
N ILE A 42 1.37 14.42 4.80
CA ILE A 42 1.51 13.08 5.38
C ILE A 42 2.97 12.64 5.37
N PHE A 43 3.68 12.94 4.29
CA PHE A 43 5.12 12.68 4.19
C PHE A 43 5.88 13.42 5.29
N ASP A 44 5.63 14.71 5.49
CA ASP A 44 6.31 15.53 6.50
C ASP A 44 6.02 15.07 7.94
N LEU A 45 4.75 14.77 8.24
CA LEU A 45 4.35 14.24 9.54
C LEU A 45 5.05 12.91 9.86
N THR A 46 5.10 12.02 8.89
CA THR A 46 5.70 10.69 9.08
C THR A 46 7.22 10.78 9.12
N LEU A 47 7.82 11.61 8.25
CA LEU A 47 9.25 11.92 8.24
C LEU A 47 9.71 12.50 9.58
N SER A 48 8.93 13.41 10.17
CA SER A 48 9.20 14.00 11.49
C SER A 48 9.32 12.95 12.59
N LYS A 49 8.47 11.93 12.55
CA LYS A 49 8.51 10.82 13.50
C LYS A 49 9.69 9.89 13.25
N TYR A 50 9.99 9.68 11.98
CA TYR A 50 11.09 8.82 11.57
C TYR A 50 12.44 9.39 12.02
N VAL A 51 12.73 10.65 11.69
CA VAL A 51 14.02 11.27 12.04
C VAL A 51 14.22 11.41 13.56
N LYS A 52 13.14 11.60 14.34
CA LYS A 52 13.21 11.63 15.82
C LYS A 52 13.64 10.30 16.43
N LYS A 53 13.36 9.18 15.77
CA LYS A 53 13.79 7.83 16.21
C LYS A 53 15.21 7.48 15.77
N GLY A 54 15.80 8.28 14.91
CA GLY A 54 17.05 7.98 14.23
C GLY A 54 16.83 7.20 12.92
N LEU A 55 17.74 7.39 11.97
CA LEU A 55 17.67 6.71 10.68
C LEU A 55 17.89 5.19 10.84
N ASN A 56 17.17 4.42 10.03
CA ASN A 56 17.39 2.99 9.91
C ASN A 56 18.81 2.74 9.40
N ARG A 57 19.52 1.80 10.02
CA ARG A 57 20.84 1.38 9.59
C ARG A 57 20.81 -0.09 9.19
N ASP A 58 21.64 -0.41 8.23
CA ASP A 58 21.76 -1.76 7.69
C ASP A 58 23.21 -2.09 7.41
N TYR A 59 23.56 -3.38 7.36
CA TYR A 59 24.87 -3.81 6.91
C TYR A 59 24.92 -3.70 5.39
N ILE A 60 25.86 -2.90 4.89
CA ILE A 60 26.07 -2.65 3.47
C ILE A 60 27.45 -3.14 3.12
N GLU A 61 27.53 -4.08 2.17
CA GLU A 61 28.79 -4.51 1.62
C GLU A 61 29.48 -3.35 0.89
N LYS A 62 30.72 -3.08 1.29
CA LYS A 62 31.60 -2.09 0.66
C LYS A 62 32.82 -2.75 0.08
N GLU A 63 33.12 -2.31 -1.14
CA GLU A 63 34.39 -2.63 -1.81
C GLU A 63 35.24 -1.36 -1.78
N GLU A 64 36.41 -1.42 -1.13
CA GLU A 64 37.27 -0.25 -0.96
C GLU A 64 38.75 -0.64 -0.97
N THR A 65 39.56 0.21 -1.60
CA THR A 65 41.04 0.04 -1.62
C THR A 65 41.62 0.71 -0.39
N LEU A 66 42.10 -0.08 0.55
CA LEU A 66 42.59 0.35 1.86
C LEU A 66 44.11 0.10 2.03
N LYS A 67 44.73 0.83 2.98
CA LYS A 67 46.11 0.58 3.41
C LYS A 67 46.22 -0.52 4.46
N THR A 68 45.11 -0.88 5.08
CA THR A 68 45.00 -1.93 6.12
C THR A 68 43.91 -2.90 5.75
N ILE A 69 44.05 -4.15 6.10
CA ILE A 69 43.07 -5.20 5.82
C ILE A 69 41.82 -4.93 6.68
N ARG A 70 40.64 -4.91 6.02
CA ARG A 70 39.34 -4.86 6.65
C ARG A 70 38.41 -5.86 5.97
N GLY A 71 37.85 -6.79 6.73
CA GLY A 71 37.01 -7.85 6.18
C GLY A 71 37.75 -8.83 5.29
N LYS A 72 37.19 -9.15 4.13
CA LYS A 72 37.74 -10.09 3.16
C LYS A 72 38.60 -9.35 2.13
N VAL A 73 39.82 -9.89 1.86
CA VAL A 73 40.66 -9.34 0.80
C VAL A 73 40.22 -9.89 -0.55
N ASP A 74 39.99 -8.99 -1.51
CA ASP A 74 39.84 -9.34 -2.93
C ASP A 74 41.19 -9.34 -3.61
N PHE A 75 41.83 -10.53 -3.62
CA PHE A 75 43.13 -10.72 -4.24
C PHE A 75 43.11 -10.46 -5.75
N ASN A 76 42.00 -10.80 -6.44
CA ASN A 76 41.88 -10.62 -7.88
C ASN A 76 41.87 -9.13 -8.27
N SER A 77 41.10 -8.33 -7.58
CA SER A 77 41.08 -6.88 -7.76
C SER A 77 42.40 -6.25 -7.37
N THR A 78 42.98 -6.63 -6.22
CA THR A 78 44.26 -6.12 -5.74
C THR A 78 45.42 -6.41 -6.73
N LEU A 79 45.45 -7.59 -7.35
CA LEU A 79 46.42 -7.91 -8.39
C LEU A 79 46.23 -7.07 -9.67
N LYS A 80 44.98 -6.92 -10.12
CA LYS A 80 44.65 -6.12 -11.32
C LYS A 80 45.03 -4.65 -11.16
N THR A 81 44.81 -4.08 -9.97
CA THR A 81 45.11 -2.67 -9.65
C THR A 81 46.55 -2.43 -9.28
N LEU A 82 47.42 -3.47 -9.31
CA LEU A 82 48.81 -3.41 -8.80
C LEU A 82 48.87 -2.88 -7.35
N GLY A 83 47.84 -3.16 -6.56
CA GLY A 83 47.68 -2.67 -5.20
C GLY A 83 48.85 -3.00 -4.27
N PHE A 84 49.48 -4.16 -4.42
CA PHE A 84 50.65 -4.54 -3.65
C PHE A 84 51.88 -3.62 -3.89
N LYS A 85 52.05 -3.08 -5.10
CA LYS A 85 53.10 -2.08 -5.37
C LYS A 85 52.81 -0.74 -4.69
N SER A 86 51.55 -0.36 -4.59
CA SER A 86 51.10 0.89 -3.95
C SER A 86 50.86 0.75 -2.45
N LYS A 87 51.10 -0.43 -1.84
CA LYS A 87 50.79 -0.78 -0.45
C LYS A 87 49.30 -0.56 -0.13
N LYS A 88 48.44 -0.90 -1.06
CA LYS A 88 47.00 -0.86 -0.93
C LYS A 88 46.38 -2.21 -1.26
N ILE A 89 45.29 -2.54 -0.63
CA ILE A 89 44.62 -3.83 -0.73
C ILE A 89 43.13 -3.57 -0.95
N ASP A 90 42.54 -4.23 -1.93
CA ASP A 90 41.10 -4.17 -2.16
C ASP A 90 40.42 -5.10 -1.17
N CYS A 91 39.55 -4.53 -0.37
CA CYS A 91 38.83 -5.20 0.71
C CYS A 91 37.31 -5.13 0.49
N ILE A 92 36.67 -6.25 0.80
CA ILE A 92 35.20 -6.37 0.85
C ILE A 92 34.81 -6.53 2.31
N TYR A 93 33.96 -5.62 2.83
CA TYR A 93 33.54 -5.67 4.22
C TYR A 93 32.13 -5.06 4.41
N ASP A 94 31.44 -5.54 5.44
CA ASP A 94 30.17 -4.98 5.82
C ASP A 94 30.32 -3.74 6.69
N GLU A 95 29.65 -2.66 6.34
CA GLU A 95 29.57 -1.45 7.15
C GLU A 95 28.14 -1.20 7.63
N TYR A 96 27.96 -1.01 8.93
CA TYR A 96 26.67 -0.64 9.53
C TYR A 96 26.36 0.83 9.25
N SER A 97 25.62 1.09 8.18
CA SER A 97 25.45 2.41 7.58
C SER A 97 24.00 2.84 7.48
N SER A 98 23.77 4.15 7.60
CA SER A 98 22.50 4.79 7.27
C SER A 98 22.33 5.03 5.77
N ASN A 99 23.38 4.89 4.95
CA ASN A 99 23.30 5.07 3.49
C ASN A 99 22.73 3.85 2.77
N ASN A 100 21.57 3.37 3.21
CA ASN A 100 20.88 2.22 2.64
C ASN A 100 19.77 2.64 1.66
N LEU A 101 19.25 1.69 0.88
CA LEU A 101 18.24 1.94 -0.16
C LEU A 101 16.98 2.64 0.37
N ILE A 102 16.56 2.33 1.60
CA ILE A 102 15.37 2.93 2.22
C ILE A 102 15.60 4.42 2.47
N ASN A 103 16.74 4.76 3.10
CA ASN A 103 17.07 6.16 3.39
C ASN A 103 17.38 6.95 2.12
N GLN A 104 18.00 6.32 1.11
CA GLN A 104 18.21 6.92 -0.21
C GLN A 104 16.89 7.24 -0.89
N LEU A 105 15.90 6.34 -0.84
CA LEU A 105 14.55 6.59 -1.34
C LEU A 105 13.90 7.78 -0.62
N ILE A 106 13.94 7.80 0.73
CA ILE A 106 13.36 8.88 1.53
C ILE A 106 14.04 10.22 1.22
N PHE A 107 15.38 10.24 1.20
CA PHE A 107 16.15 11.45 0.94
C PHE A 107 15.91 12.01 -0.47
N SER A 108 15.87 11.15 -1.47
CA SER A 108 15.54 11.55 -2.84
C SER A 108 14.09 12.05 -2.97
N THR A 109 13.15 11.47 -2.18
CA THR A 109 11.77 11.94 -2.11
C THR A 109 11.68 13.33 -1.46
N ILE A 110 12.50 13.65 -0.45
CA ILE A 110 12.58 15.00 0.12
C ILE A 110 12.88 16.01 -1.01
N HIS A 111 13.89 15.76 -1.83
CA HIS A 111 14.25 16.65 -2.95
C HIS A 111 13.12 16.77 -3.98
N THR A 112 12.41 15.71 -4.24
CA THR A 112 11.27 15.70 -5.16
C THR A 112 10.11 16.54 -4.62
N VAL A 113 9.72 16.36 -3.36
CA VAL A 113 8.63 17.09 -2.72
C VAL A 113 8.93 18.59 -2.60
N LEU A 114 10.19 18.96 -2.33
CA LEU A 114 10.60 20.37 -2.29
C LEU A 114 10.46 21.11 -3.65
N LYS A 115 10.48 20.37 -4.77
CA LYS A 115 10.23 20.91 -6.11
C LYS A 115 8.73 20.95 -6.47
N ALA A 116 7.88 20.32 -5.66
CA ALA A 116 6.45 20.26 -5.91
C ALA A 116 5.75 21.60 -5.59
N LYS A 117 4.51 21.74 -6.08
CA LYS A 117 3.64 22.89 -5.80
C LYS A 117 2.95 22.71 -4.45
N ILE A 118 3.65 23.07 -3.38
CA ILE A 118 3.20 23.01 -2.00
C ILE A 118 3.50 24.32 -1.26
N SER A 119 2.88 24.54 -0.10
CA SER A 119 3.03 25.74 0.73
C SER A 119 4.48 25.99 1.17
N SER A 120 4.81 27.25 1.42
CA SER A 120 6.14 27.67 1.87
C SER A 120 6.47 27.10 3.25
N GLU A 121 5.48 27.05 4.13
CA GLU A 121 5.57 26.51 5.50
C GLU A 121 5.95 25.04 5.47
N LEU A 122 5.28 24.27 4.61
CA LEU A 122 5.55 22.83 4.47
C LEU A 122 6.94 22.58 3.85
N LYS A 123 7.34 23.38 2.86
CA LYS A 123 8.72 23.34 2.32
C LYS A 123 9.76 23.60 3.39
N GLN A 124 9.56 24.60 4.24
CA GLN A 124 10.48 24.91 5.35
C GLN A 124 10.54 23.78 6.36
N SER A 125 9.39 23.19 6.72
CA SER A 125 9.31 22.04 7.61
C SER A 125 10.11 20.86 7.09
N ILE A 126 9.93 20.50 5.83
CA ILE A 126 10.64 19.38 5.17
C ILE A 126 12.14 19.70 5.07
N LYS A 127 12.50 20.91 4.66
CA LYS A 127 13.91 21.35 4.49
C LYS A 127 14.71 21.22 5.77
N LYS A 128 14.13 21.52 6.94
CA LYS A 128 14.79 21.38 8.25
C LYS A 128 15.21 19.93 8.56
N LYS A 129 14.63 18.96 7.90
CA LYS A 129 14.91 17.55 8.14
C LYS A 129 16.06 17.00 7.30
N ILE A 130 16.53 17.75 6.29
CA ILE A 130 17.65 17.35 5.41
C ILE A 130 18.91 17.06 6.23
N VAL A 131 19.16 17.82 7.31
CA VAL A 131 20.32 17.66 8.18
C VAL A 131 20.49 16.25 8.76
N TYR A 132 19.40 15.52 8.93
CA TYR A 132 19.48 14.14 9.43
C TYR A 132 20.01 13.13 8.38
N PHE A 133 20.09 13.53 7.11
CA PHE A 133 20.51 12.68 5.99
C PHE A 133 21.92 13.01 5.46
N ASN A 134 22.78 13.64 6.26
CA ASN A 134 24.13 14.07 5.83
C ASN A 134 24.98 12.90 5.25
N ASP A 135 24.81 11.69 5.82
CA ASP A 135 25.54 10.48 5.39
C ASP A 135 24.78 9.67 4.33
N VAL A 136 23.67 10.20 3.80
CA VAL A 136 22.82 9.47 2.84
C VAL A 136 22.96 10.09 1.46
N SER A 137 23.32 9.26 0.48
CA SER A 137 23.47 9.68 -0.91
C SER A 137 22.11 9.92 -1.57
N TRP A 138 22.02 11.00 -2.33
CA TRP A 138 20.92 11.18 -3.27
C TRP A 138 21.07 10.18 -4.43
N VAL A 139 19.97 9.56 -4.84
CA VAL A 139 19.91 8.65 -5.98
C VAL A 139 18.72 8.98 -6.87
N LYS A 140 18.86 8.74 -8.16
CA LYS A 140 17.72 8.82 -9.08
C LYS A 140 16.78 7.66 -8.81
N ILE A 141 15.52 7.97 -8.52
CA ILE A 141 14.49 6.96 -8.25
C ILE A 141 13.91 6.44 -9.55
N ASP A 142 13.96 5.14 -9.74
CA ASP A 142 13.32 4.41 -10.82
C ASP A 142 12.50 3.22 -10.29
N LYS A 143 11.81 2.53 -11.17
CA LYS A 143 10.97 1.37 -10.81
C LYS A 143 11.79 0.21 -10.21
N GLU A 144 13.02 0.04 -10.67
CA GLU A 144 13.89 -1.04 -10.19
C GLU A 144 14.29 -0.82 -8.73
N LEU A 145 14.73 0.40 -8.39
CA LEU A 145 15.06 0.78 -7.02
C LEU A 145 13.84 0.65 -6.10
N ILE A 146 12.68 1.16 -6.53
CA ILE A 146 11.43 1.06 -5.76
C ILE A 146 11.08 -0.40 -5.45
N ASN A 147 11.27 -1.30 -6.42
CA ASN A 147 10.97 -2.73 -6.25
C ASN A 147 11.98 -3.46 -5.35
N LYS A 148 13.22 -2.97 -5.24
CA LYS A 148 14.24 -3.51 -4.33
C LYS A 148 13.99 -3.15 -2.87
N VAL A 149 13.31 -2.02 -2.60
CA VAL A 149 13.03 -1.57 -1.24
C VAL A 149 11.97 -2.47 -0.59
N ARG A 150 12.37 -3.22 0.45
CA ARG A 150 11.52 -4.15 1.18
C ARG A 150 11.03 -3.55 2.51
N PRO A 151 9.86 -3.97 3.01
CA PRO A 151 9.39 -3.57 4.34
C PRO A 151 10.33 -4.05 5.45
N VAL A 152 10.52 -3.21 6.46
CA VAL A 152 11.29 -3.54 7.68
C VAL A 152 10.34 -4.12 8.72
N ARG A 153 10.65 -5.33 9.20
CA ARG A 153 9.82 -6.00 10.22
C ARG A 153 9.75 -5.17 11.51
N GLY A 154 8.54 -5.02 12.05
CA GLY A 154 8.34 -4.30 13.31
C GLY A 154 8.40 -2.77 13.22
N ASN A 155 8.68 -2.17 12.08
CA ASN A 155 8.76 -0.72 11.92
C ASN A 155 7.63 -0.15 11.04
N SER A 156 6.42 -0.09 11.59
CA SER A 156 5.24 0.41 10.86
C SER A 156 5.39 1.86 10.38
N THR A 157 6.06 2.72 11.16
CA THR A 157 6.29 4.13 10.77
C THR A 157 7.18 4.22 9.53
N LEU A 158 8.28 3.48 9.50
CA LEU A 158 9.19 3.45 8.35
C LEU A 158 8.53 2.84 7.13
N ASN A 159 7.79 1.75 7.30
CA ASN A 159 7.06 1.10 6.21
C ASN A 159 5.99 2.02 5.61
N PHE A 160 5.25 2.75 6.45
CA PHE A 160 4.28 3.73 6.00
C PHE A 160 4.95 4.87 5.21
N LEU A 161 6.04 5.46 5.76
CA LEU A 161 6.83 6.50 5.08
C LEU A 161 7.37 6.00 3.72
N THR A 162 7.91 4.79 3.68
CA THR A 162 8.42 4.17 2.46
C THR A 162 7.32 3.99 1.41
N ASN A 163 6.12 3.58 1.83
CA ASN A 163 4.97 3.44 0.92
C ASN A 163 4.51 4.80 0.38
N ILE A 164 4.52 5.87 1.21
CA ILE A 164 4.26 7.24 0.75
C ILE A 164 5.32 7.65 -0.29
N CYS A 165 6.60 7.39 -0.04
CA CYS A 165 7.66 7.70 -1.00
C CYS A 165 7.44 6.97 -2.33
N LYS A 166 7.17 5.67 -2.29
CA LYS A 166 6.85 4.88 -3.48
C LYS A 166 5.67 5.45 -4.24
N TYR A 167 4.59 5.78 -3.51
CA TYR A 167 3.40 6.37 -4.08
C TYR A 167 3.68 7.69 -4.79
N ILE A 168 4.42 8.61 -4.15
CA ILE A 168 4.83 9.88 -4.73
C ILE A 168 5.54 9.66 -6.06
N HIS A 169 6.53 8.76 -6.10
CA HIS A 169 7.31 8.51 -7.33
C HIS A 169 6.53 7.78 -8.43
N TYR A 170 5.54 6.94 -8.10
CA TYR A 170 4.70 6.28 -9.10
C TYR A 170 3.69 7.24 -9.76
N ASN A 171 3.27 8.28 -9.05
CA ASN A 171 2.21 9.19 -9.49
C ASN A 171 2.69 10.61 -9.80
N LEU A 172 4.01 10.81 -9.85
CA LEU A 172 4.61 12.11 -10.10
C LEU A 172 4.45 12.49 -11.57
N GLY A 173 3.75 13.60 -11.83
CA GLY A 173 3.73 14.29 -13.11
C GLY A 173 4.58 15.55 -13.06
N PHE A 174 4.95 16.07 -14.22
CA PHE A 174 5.68 17.32 -14.36
C PHE A 174 4.85 18.30 -15.21
N ASP A 175 4.56 19.47 -14.68
CA ASP A 175 3.90 20.54 -15.40
C ASP A 175 4.98 21.40 -16.09
N GLU A 176 5.06 21.31 -17.42
CA GLU A 176 6.03 22.05 -18.21
C GLU A 176 5.79 23.58 -18.16
N LYS A 177 4.53 24.03 -17.98
CA LYS A 177 4.18 25.45 -17.94
C LYS A 177 4.61 26.10 -16.63
N GLU A 178 4.43 25.41 -15.51
CA GLU A 178 4.80 25.92 -14.20
C GLU A 178 6.22 25.49 -13.78
N GLY A 179 6.85 24.56 -14.49
CA GLY A 179 8.16 24.01 -14.13
C GLY A 179 8.17 23.28 -12.80
N LYS A 180 7.02 22.75 -12.38
CA LYS A 180 6.83 22.15 -11.07
C LYS A 180 6.29 20.71 -11.17
N TYR A 181 6.60 19.90 -10.17
CA TYR A 181 6.01 18.60 -10.02
C TYR A 181 4.63 18.69 -9.35
N TYR A 182 3.73 17.83 -9.80
CA TYR A 182 2.43 17.61 -9.16
C TYR A 182 2.17 16.10 -9.02
N LEU A 183 1.34 15.71 -8.07
CA LEU A 183 0.84 14.34 -7.97
C LEU A 183 -0.45 14.23 -8.78
N GLY A 184 -0.53 13.21 -9.61
CA GLY A 184 -1.75 12.85 -10.29
C GLY A 184 -2.87 12.52 -9.30
N ASP A 185 -4.11 12.66 -9.75
CA ASP A 185 -5.30 12.35 -8.94
C ASP A 185 -5.24 10.89 -8.46
N PHE A 186 -5.11 10.73 -7.15
CA PHE A 186 -4.98 9.43 -6.49
C PHE A 186 -6.15 8.51 -6.80
N VAL A 187 -7.36 9.04 -6.75
CA VAL A 187 -8.59 8.27 -6.93
C VAL A 187 -8.74 7.76 -8.36
N LYS A 188 -8.13 8.46 -9.35
CA LYS A 188 -8.15 8.04 -10.76
C LYS A 188 -7.19 6.90 -11.08
N ASN A 189 -6.19 6.63 -10.24
CA ASN A 189 -5.34 5.45 -10.39
C ASN A 189 -6.08 4.18 -9.95
N LYS A 190 -6.94 3.64 -10.81
CA LYS A 190 -7.83 2.51 -10.48
C LYS A 190 -7.08 1.27 -10.01
N MET A 191 -5.94 0.95 -10.60
CA MET A 191 -5.15 -0.23 -10.19
C MET A 191 -4.54 -0.04 -8.80
N GLY A 192 -3.98 1.13 -8.52
CA GLY A 192 -3.43 1.46 -7.21
C GLY A 192 -4.52 1.49 -6.14
N MET A 193 -5.66 2.08 -6.45
CA MET A 193 -6.81 2.15 -5.53
C MET A 193 -7.47 0.79 -5.28
N ALA A 194 -7.51 -0.11 -6.26
CA ALA A 194 -8.00 -1.46 -6.04
C ALA A 194 -7.18 -2.19 -4.97
N ALA A 195 -5.86 -2.17 -5.08
CA ALA A 195 -4.96 -2.75 -4.09
C ALA A 195 -5.06 -2.06 -2.71
N VAL A 196 -5.25 -0.74 -2.68
CA VAL A 196 -5.46 0.00 -1.43
C VAL A 196 -6.79 -0.40 -0.78
N PHE A 197 -7.88 -0.50 -1.54
CA PHE A 197 -9.19 -0.86 -1.01
C PHE A 197 -9.23 -2.30 -0.50
N GLU A 198 -8.65 -3.26 -1.22
CA GLU A 198 -8.49 -4.65 -0.79
C GLU A 198 -7.72 -4.73 0.55
N ASN A 199 -6.52 -4.12 0.59
CA ASN A 199 -5.69 -4.14 1.80
C ASN A 199 -6.32 -3.35 2.96
N PHE A 200 -7.05 -2.28 2.68
CA PHE A 200 -7.84 -1.55 3.67
C PHE A 200 -8.88 -2.48 4.31
N ALA A 201 -9.74 -3.10 3.50
CA ALA A 201 -10.81 -3.97 4.01
C ALA A 201 -10.24 -5.15 4.81
N LEU A 202 -9.21 -5.83 4.28
CA LEU A 202 -8.55 -6.94 4.96
C LEU A 202 -7.98 -6.52 6.34
N ASN A 203 -7.21 -5.44 6.38
CA ASN A 203 -6.56 -5.02 7.62
C ASN A 203 -7.53 -4.34 8.60
N PHE A 204 -8.59 -3.70 8.09
CA PHE A 204 -9.69 -3.21 8.90
C PHE A 204 -10.35 -4.36 9.68
N TYR A 205 -10.84 -5.39 8.99
CA TYR A 205 -11.47 -6.54 9.64
C TYR A 205 -10.50 -7.26 10.57
N LYS A 206 -9.23 -7.45 10.19
CA LYS A 206 -8.21 -8.01 11.09
C LYS A 206 -8.03 -7.23 12.38
N SER A 207 -8.18 -5.92 12.34
CA SER A 207 -7.99 -5.05 13.50
C SER A 207 -9.21 -4.94 14.39
N LYS A 208 -10.42 -5.20 13.85
CA LYS A 208 -11.70 -4.99 14.53
C LYS A 208 -12.37 -6.27 14.99
N LEU A 209 -12.10 -7.40 14.34
CA LEU A 209 -12.71 -8.69 14.62
C LEU A 209 -11.69 -9.58 15.35
N SER A 210 -11.42 -9.28 16.62
CA SER A 210 -10.42 -10.00 17.43
C SER A 210 -10.79 -11.46 17.72
N GLU A 211 -12.08 -11.79 17.72
CA GLU A 211 -12.61 -13.13 17.99
C GLU A 211 -12.77 -13.98 16.72
N SER A 212 -12.54 -13.39 15.54
CA SER A 212 -12.64 -14.08 14.26
C SER A 212 -11.27 -14.24 13.62
N GLU A 213 -11.07 -15.35 12.92
CA GLU A 213 -9.91 -15.52 12.06
C GLU A 213 -10.16 -14.76 10.75
N VAL A 214 -9.32 -13.76 10.44
CA VAL A 214 -9.42 -12.96 9.22
C VAL A 214 -8.14 -13.06 8.41
N ARG A 215 -8.22 -13.61 7.19
CA ARG A 215 -7.07 -13.76 6.29
C ARG A 215 -7.47 -13.80 4.81
N SER A 216 -6.52 -13.53 3.94
CA SER A 216 -6.58 -13.95 2.54
C SER A 216 -6.02 -15.36 2.43
N GLU A 217 -6.63 -16.22 1.65
CA GLU A 217 -6.23 -17.62 1.54
C GLU A 217 -6.34 -18.17 0.13
N LEU A 218 -5.62 -19.25 -0.11
CA LEU A 218 -5.69 -20.01 -1.35
C LEU A 218 -6.75 -21.10 -1.19
N ILE A 219 -7.67 -21.18 -2.14
CA ILE A 219 -8.66 -22.24 -2.24
C ILE A 219 -8.20 -23.23 -3.31
N LYS A 220 -8.20 -24.50 -3.01
CA LYS A 220 -7.94 -25.57 -3.96
C LYS A 220 -9.20 -25.87 -4.76
N TRP A 221 -9.03 -26.26 -6.01
CA TRP A 221 -10.11 -26.82 -6.80
C TRP A 221 -10.59 -28.12 -6.17
N ASP A 222 -11.90 -28.30 -6.12
CA ASP A 222 -12.50 -29.59 -5.75
C ASP A 222 -12.50 -30.50 -6.98
N SER A 223 -11.35 -31.10 -7.26
CA SER A 223 -11.09 -31.97 -8.40
C SER A 223 -10.50 -33.29 -7.95
N ASP A 224 -10.66 -34.30 -8.77
CA ASP A 224 -10.10 -35.66 -8.58
C ASP A 224 -8.60 -35.72 -8.87
N THR A 225 -8.05 -34.74 -9.59
CA THR A 225 -6.64 -34.63 -9.95
C THR A 225 -6.10 -33.25 -9.62
N ASP A 226 -4.81 -33.18 -9.26
CA ASP A 226 -4.09 -31.91 -9.07
C ASP A 226 -3.43 -31.52 -10.38
N ASP A 227 -4.00 -30.53 -11.08
CA ASP A 227 -3.47 -30.02 -12.33
C ASP A 227 -2.92 -28.60 -12.15
N SER A 228 -1.61 -28.45 -12.33
CA SER A 228 -0.90 -27.16 -12.25
C SER A 228 -1.33 -26.13 -13.31
N ALA A 229 -2.07 -26.55 -14.35
CA ALA A 229 -2.61 -25.65 -15.36
C ALA A 229 -3.89 -24.93 -14.91
N TYR A 230 -4.54 -25.40 -13.84
CA TYR A 230 -5.70 -24.70 -13.29
C TYR A 230 -5.29 -23.41 -12.57
N PRO A 231 -6.03 -22.31 -12.78
CA PRO A 231 -5.69 -21.03 -12.13
C PRO A 231 -5.86 -21.14 -10.62
N VAL A 232 -4.94 -20.50 -9.89
CA VAL A 232 -5.02 -20.43 -8.43
C VAL A 232 -6.22 -19.58 -8.03
N MET A 233 -7.08 -20.13 -7.15
CA MET A 233 -8.14 -19.37 -6.50
C MET A 233 -7.59 -18.75 -5.20
N LYS A 234 -7.69 -17.43 -5.10
CA LYS A 234 -7.26 -16.69 -3.91
C LYS A 234 -8.35 -15.71 -3.51
N THR A 235 -8.79 -15.81 -2.26
CA THR A 235 -9.74 -14.84 -1.70
C THR A 235 -9.04 -13.54 -1.33
N ASP A 236 -9.74 -12.42 -1.44
CA ASP A 236 -9.25 -11.17 -0.87
C ASP A 236 -9.32 -11.24 0.67
N ILE A 237 -10.48 -11.66 1.20
CA ILE A 237 -10.71 -11.76 2.63
C ILE A 237 -11.58 -12.99 2.91
N THR A 238 -11.18 -13.80 3.88
CA THR A 238 -12.03 -14.83 4.48
C THR A 238 -12.10 -14.57 5.97
N ILE A 239 -13.32 -14.47 6.49
CA ILE A 239 -13.62 -14.27 7.91
C ILE A 239 -14.25 -15.55 8.43
N ARG A 240 -13.66 -16.16 9.47
CA ARG A 240 -14.21 -17.32 10.16
C ARG A 240 -14.57 -16.96 11.59
N ASN A 241 -15.81 -17.13 11.95
CA ASN A 241 -16.27 -17.08 13.33
C ASN A 241 -16.80 -18.46 13.79
N GLU A 242 -17.47 -18.52 14.92
CA GLU A 242 -18.00 -19.79 15.46
C GLU A 242 -19.09 -20.40 14.57
N ASP A 243 -19.92 -19.57 13.92
CA ASP A 243 -21.12 -20.00 13.22
C ASP A 243 -20.94 -20.14 11.71
N LYS A 244 -20.15 -19.24 11.08
CA LYS A 244 -20.09 -19.13 9.63
C LYS A 244 -18.70 -18.74 9.10
N VAL A 245 -18.55 -18.94 7.80
CA VAL A 245 -17.41 -18.47 7.00
C VAL A 245 -17.91 -17.47 5.96
N THR A 246 -17.42 -16.24 6.02
CA THR A 246 -17.75 -15.20 5.05
C THR A 246 -16.57 -14.94 4.12
N VAL A 247 -16.74 -15.16 2.84
CA VAL A 247 -15.75 -14.83 1.79
C VAL A 247 -16.09 -13.47 1.20
N ILE A 248 -15.18 -12.51 1.28
CA ILE A 248 -15.37 -11.19 0.71
C ILE A 248 -14.39 -11.03 -0.45
N ASP A 249 -14.92 -10.66 -1.61
CA ASP A 249 -14.16 -10.28 -2.79
C ASP A 249 -14.38 -8.79 -3.04
N THR A 250 -13.31 -8.02 -2.97
CA THR A 250 -13.33 -6.56 -3.07
C THR A 250 -13.17 -6.11 -4.52
N LYS A 251 -13.94 -5.14 -4.93
CA LYS A 251 -13.88 -4.63 -6.29
C LYS A 251 -13.85 -3.09 -6.30
N TYR A 252 -12.93 -2.50 -7.02
CA TYR A 252 -12.81 -1.05 -7.16
C TYR A 252 -13.22 -0.61 -8.56
N TYR A 253 -14.50 -0.26 -8.74
CA TYR A 253 -15.07 0.27 -9.98
C TYR A 253 -15.82 1.58 -9.70
N ASP A 254 -15.90 2.46 -10.70
CA ASP A 254 -16.73 3.66 -10.62
C ASP A 254 -18.22 3.31 -10.56
N ASP A 255 -18.60 2.19 -11.20
CA ASP A 255 -19.95 1.64 -11.21
C ASP A 255 -19.92 0.12 -11.01
N MET A 256 -20.67 -0.36 -10.05
CA MET A 256 -20.82 -1.80 -9.76
C MET A 256 -21.67 -2.52 -10.80
N TYR A 257 -22.41 -1.77 -11.62
CA TYR A 257 -23.26 -2.29 -12.66
C TYR A 257 -22.54 -2.34 -14.00
N GLN A 258 -23.01 -3.26 -14.85
CA GLN A 258 -22.67 -3.36 -16.26
C GLN A 258 -23.88 -2.96 -17.09
N HIS A 259 -23.71 -1.95 -17.92
CA HIS A 259 -24.72 -1.51 -18.88
C HIS A 259 -24.59 -2.31 -20.17
N HIS A 260 -25.70 -2.90 -20.61
CA HIS A 260 -25.72 -3.61 -21.87
C HIS A 260 -26.07 -2.65 -23.01
N TYR A 261 -25.32 -2.68 -24.11
CA TYR A 261 -25.53 -1.76 -25.25
C TYR A 261 -26.97 -1.75 -25.76
N LEU A 262 -27.62 -2.94 -25.83
CA LEU A 262 -29.00 -3.06 -26.32
C LEU A 262 -30.07 -2.73 -25.28
N ASN A 263 -29.71 -2.56 -24.02
CA ASN A 263 -30.68 -2.30 -22.94
C ASN A 263 -30.07 -1.46 -21.80
N PRO A 264 -29.68 -0.21 -22.08
CA PRO A 264 -28.96 0.64 -21.12
C PRO A 264 -29.77 0.95 -19.85
N ASN A 265 -31.10 0.88 -19.94
CA ASN A 265 -32.01 1.20 -18.83
C ASN A 265 -32.21 0.04 -17.83
N LYS A 266 -31.61 -1.14 -18.09
CA LYS A 266 -31.65 -2.28 -17.17
C LYS A 266 -30.23 -2.73 -16.81
N PRO A 267 -29.51 -1.97 -15.97
CA PRO A 267 -28.17 -2.33 -15.56
C PRO A 267 -28.18 -3.65 -14.78
N LYS A 268 -27.15 -4.46 -14.97
CA LYS A 268 -26.96 -5.73 -14.26
C LYS A 268 -25.64 -5.69 -13.49
N PHE A 269 -25.59 -6.39 -12.37
CA PHE A 269 -24.32 -6.63 -11.70
C PHE A 269 -23.33 -7.34 -12.63
N ARG A 270 -22.03 -7.10 -12.44
CA ARG A 270 -20.98 -7.67 -13.27
C ARG A 270 -20.92 -9.19 -13.09
N SER A 271 -21.32 -9.94 -14.11
CA SER A 271 -21.44 -11.41 -14.06
C SER A 271 -20.13 -12.10 -13.70
N GLY A 272 -18.98 -11.64 -14.24
CA GLY A 272 -17.68 -12.23 -13.94
C GLY A 272 -17.33 -12.19 -12.45
N ASN A 273 -17.71 -11.12 -11.73
CA ASN A 273 -17.45 -11.02 -10.29
C ASN A 273 -18.33 -12.01 -9.50
N ILE A 274 -19.58 -12.16 -9.91
CA ILE A 274 -20.50 -13.13 -9.27
C ILE A 274 -20.00 -14.56 -9.52
N TYR A 275 -19.57 -14.89 -10.73
CA TYR A 275 -19.04 -16.21 -11.07
C TYR A 275 -17.76 -16.52 -10.28
N GLN A 276 -16.87 -15.56 -10.15
CA GLN A 276 -15.66 -15.70 -9.35
C GLN A 276 -16.00 -16.02 -7.89
N LEU A 277 -16.85 -15.21 -7.26
CA LEU A 277 -17.28 -15.43 -5.88
C LEU A 277 -17.99 -16.78 -5.72
N TYR A 278 -18.92 -17.10 -6.61
CA TYR A 278 -19.64 -18.39 -6.59
C TYR A 278 -18.68 -19.58 -6.71
N THR A 279 -17.65 -19.48 -7.55
CA THR A 279 -16.62 -20.50 -7.69
C THR A 279 -15.87 -20.68 -6.36
N TYR A 280 -15.51 -19.59 -5.68
CA TYR A 280 -14.85 -19.68 -4.36
C TYR A 280 -15.72 -20.42 -3.34
N LEU A 281 -17.03 -20.07 -3.25
CA LEU A 281 -17.94 -20.67 -2.29
C LEU A 281 -18.17 -22.16 -2.53
N ASN A 282 -18.12 -22.63 -3.77
CA ASN A 282 -18.31 -24.04 -4.11
C ASN A 282 -17.06 -24.89 -3.90
N ASN A 283 -15.87 -24.28 -3.95
CA ASN A 283 -14.60 -24.98 -3.74
C ASN A 283 -14.08 -24.89 -2.30
N LEU A 284 -14.67 -24.01 -1.48
CA LEU A 284 -14.30 -23.90 -0.07
C LEU A 284 -14.98 -25.01 0.73
N LYS A 285 -14.19 -25.99 1.24
CA LYS A 285 -14.67 -27.09 2.05
C LYS A 285 -14.69 -26.68 3.52
N GLU A 286 -15.87 -26.45 4.05
CA GLU A 286 -16.11 -26.06 5.45
C GLU A 286 -17.32 -26.78 6.00
N ASP A 287 -17.27 -27.15 7.28
CA ASP A 287 -18.41 -27.76 7.97
C ASP A 287 -19.47 -26.75 8.43
N LYS A 288 -19.15 -25.46 8.33
CA LYS A 288 -19.98 -24.32 8.71
C LYS A 288 -20.72 -23.76 7.50
N GLU A 289 -21.71 -22.91 7.76
CA GLU A 289 -22.36 -22.12 6.71
C GLU A 289 -21.34 -21.24 5.99
N VAL A 290 -21.33 -21.28 4.66
CA VAL A 290 -20.44 -20.46 3.82
C VAL A 290 -21.26 -19.46 3.04
N GLU A 291 -20.98 -18.18 3.25
CA GLU A 291 -21.59 -17.07 2.53
C GLU A 291 -20.53 -16.23 1.79
N GLY A 292 -20.95 -15.50 0.77
CA GLY A 292 -20.06 -14.66 -0.03
C GLY A 292 -20.53 -13.24 -0.18
N MET A 293 -19.58 -12.29 -0.23
CA MET A 293 -19.84 -10.87 -0.41
C MET A 293 -18.96 -10.28 -1.49
N LEU A 294 -19.57 -9.60 -2.47
CA LEU A 294 -18.88 -8.62 -3.30
C LEU A 294 -18.95 -7.26 -2.62
N LEU A 295 -17.80 -6.66 -2.32
CA LEU A 295 -17.71 -5.38 -1.64
C LEU A 295 -17.14 -4.30 -2.56
N TYR A 296 -17.94 -3.27 -2.82
CA TYR A 296 -17.59 -2.15 -3.69
C TYR A 296 -17.46 -0.85 -2.90
N PRO A 297 -16.51 0.05 -3.20
CA PRO A 297 -16.56 1.42 -2.73
C PRO A 297 -17.60 2.23 -3.52
N ASN A 298 -18.18 3.21 -2.86
CA ASN A 298 -19.11 4.17 -3.46
C ASN A 298 -18.93 5.55 -2.82
N THR A 299 -19.57 6.56 -3.37
CA THR A 299 -19.60 7.93 -2.81
C THR A 299 -21.01 8.56 -2.86
N THR A 300 -22.03 7.81 -3.25
CA THR A 300 -23.39 8.36 -3.48
C THR A 300 -24.46 7.58 -2.75
N SER A 301 -24.74 6.35 -3.13
CA SER A 301 -25.88 5.58 -2.65
C SER A 301 -25.46 4.27 -2.00
N THR A 302 -26.17 3.86 -0.96
CA THR A 302 -25.95 2.55 -0.34
C THR A 302 -26.74 1.48 -1.10
N VAL A 303 -26.05 0.39 -1.46
CA VAL A 303 -26.64 -0.80 -2.07
C VAL A 303 -26.42 -1.97 -1.14
N ARG A 304 -27.50 -2.67 -0.83
CA ARG A 304 -27.53 -3.93 -0.08
C ARG A 304 -28.40 -4.89 -0.87
N ASN A 305 -27.78 -5.90 -1.45
CA ASN A 305 -28.48 -6.93 -2.21
C ASN A 305 -28.03 -8.31 -1.74
N GLU A 306 -29.00 -9.17 -1.51
CA GLU A 306 -28.77 -10.53 -1.03
C GLU A 306 -29.60 -11.51 -1.84
N ARG A 307 -29.02 -12.64 -2.22
CA ARG A 307 -29.69 -13.75 -2.92
C ARG A 307 -29.12 -15.08 -2.48
N ILE A 308 -29.95 -16.09 -2.46
CA ILE A 308 -29.53 -17.49 -2.32
C ILE A 308 -29.44 -18.09 -3.70
N VAL A 309 -28.27 -18.57 -4.07
CA VAL A 309 -27.96 -19.18 -5.35
C VAL A 309 -27.44 -20.60 -5.09
N SER A 310 -28.18 -21.63 -5.50
CA SER A 310 -27.83 -23.02 -5.25
C SER A 310 -27.44 -23.32 -3.79
N GLY A 311 -28.23 -22.78 -2.86
CA GLY A 311 -28.02 -22.94 -1.42
C GLY A 311 -26.90 -22.09 -0.80
N LYS A 312 -26.20 -21.28 -1.59
CA LYS A 312 -25.17 -20.37 -1.09
C LYS A 312 -25.71 -18.91 -1.04
N LYS A 313 -25.51 -18.24 0.07
CA LYS A 313 -25.87 -16.85 0.24
C LYS A 313 -24.82 -15.96 -0.44
N ILE A 314 -25.24 -15.14 -1.39
CA ILE A 314 -24.41 -14.18 -2.11
C ILE A 314 -24.92 -12.78 -1.82
N MET A 315 -24.05 -11.93 -1.31
CA MET A 315 -24.31 -10.53 -1.01
C MET A 315 -23.56 -9.63 -1.99
N ILE A 316 -24.19 -8.55 -2.43
CA ILE A 316 -23.56 -7.50 -3.24
C ILE A 316 -23.79 -6.18 -2.53
N ASN A 317 -22.75 -5.68 -1.90
CA ASN A 317 -22.79 -4.52 -1.02
C ASN A 317 -21.80 -3.46 -1.47
N ASN A 318 -22.10 -2.21 -1.19
CA ASN A 318 -21.11 -1.16 -1.29
C ASN A 318 -20.93 -0.43 0.05
N ILE A 319 -19.84 0.30 0.16
CA ILE A 319 -19.51 1.16 1.30
C ILE A 319 -19.36 2.60 0.82
N ASN A 320 -20.11 3.52 1.43
CA ASN A 320 -20.03 4.94 1.09
C ASN A 320 -18.77 5.55 1.71
N LEU A 321 -17.79 5.89 0.86
CA LEU A 321 -16.55 6.53 1.29
C LEU A 321 -16.64 8.05 1.37
N ASN A 322 -17.79 8.66 1.05
CA ASN A 322 -18.04 10.09 1.16
C ASN A 322 -18.88 10.45 2.40
N GLN A 323 -18.47 9.92 3.55
CA GLN A 323 -19.11 10.20 4.84
C GLN A 323 -18.05 10.24 5.95
N GLU A 324 -18.47 10.56 7.16
CA GLU A 324 -17.55 10.54 8.30
C GLU A 324 -16.98 9.14 8.54
N TRP A 325 -15.69 9.07 8.86
CA TRP A 325 -14.98 7.82 9.05
C TRP A 325 -15.68 6.87 10.04
N LYS A 326 -16.18 7.39 11.15
CA LYS A 326 -16.91 6.58 12.15
C LYS A 326 -18.14 5.88 11.57
N MET A 327 -18.80 6.51 10.60
CA MET A 327 -19.94 5.90 9.91
C MET A 327 -19.46 4.80 8.95
N ILE A 328 -18.34 5.03 8.24
CA ILE A 328 -17.70 3.99 7.41
C ILE A 328 -17.34 2.78 8.26
N GLU A 329 -16.71 3.01 9.42
CA GLU A 329 -16.35 1.95 10.36
C GLU A 329 -17.55 1.15 10.84
N LYS A 330 -18.64 1.84 11.21
CA LYS A 330 -19.90 1.21 11.64
C LYS A 330 -20.51 0.37 10.52
N GLU A 331 -20.63 0.93 9.32
CA GLU A 331 -21.17 0.20 8.16
C GLU A 331 -20.34 -1.03 7.82
N MET A 332 -19.01 -0.91 7.80
CA MET A 332 -18.12 -2.06 7.54
C MET A 332 -18.35 -3.20 8.53
N LEU A 333 -18.51 -2.88 9.82
CA LEU A 333 -18.77 -3.90 10.85
C LEU A 333 -20.17 -4.51 10.72
N GLU A 334 -21.18 -3.74 10.30
CA GLU A 334 -22.54 -4.22 10.08
C GLU A 334 -22.63 -5.22 8.92
N LEU A 335 -21.74 -5.12 7.92
CA LEU A 335 -21.74 -6.02 6.76
C LEU A 335 -21.36 -7.47 7.09
N VAL A 336 -20.73 -7.73 8.22
CA VAL A 336 -20.19 -9.07 8.58
C VAL A 336 -20.78 -9.64 9.86
N LYS A 337 -21.76 -8.95 10.43
CA LYS A 337 -22.61 -9.48 11.52
C LYS A 337 -23.62 -10.45 10.95
#